data_0d91f64041e553869b31a8a295020ba8
#
_entry.id   0d91f64041e553869b31a8a295020ba8
#
_cell.length_a   1.000
_cell.length_b   1.000
_cell.length_c   1.000
_cell.angle_alpha   90.00
_cell.angle_beta   90.00
_cell.angle_gamma   90.00
#
_symmetry.space_group_name_H-M   'P 1'
#
loop_
_entity.id
_entity.type
_entity.pdbx_description
1 polymer ?
#
loop_
_entity_poly.entity_id
_entity_poly.type
_entity_poly.pdbx_seq_one_letter_code
_entity_poly.pdbx_strand_id
1 'polypeptide(L)'
;SSPSRGLGDVYKRQALKQHPALVLNADYRPLSYYPLSLWCWQDAVKAAYMDRVDIVAEYDHYVHSPTVRFRIPSVVVLKDYVKPQKRVAFTRFNLFLRDHFSCQYCGSKGDLTFDHVVPRASGGVTSWQNVVAACSPCNLKKGSKSLKRAGMSLARKPRCPEAEELRNAGRNFQPNYLHESWMDFLYWDSELDA
;
A
#
# COMPACT_ATOMS: atom_id res chain seq x y z
N SER A 1 -29.68 -14.09 -5.69
CA SER A 1 -28.55 -14.38 -6.58
C SER A 1 -27.72 -13.12 -6.75
N SER A 2 -26.64 -13.00 -5.99
CA SER A 2 -25.69 -11.90 -6.13
C SER A 2 -24.67 -12.24 -7.22
N PRO A 3 -24.49 -11.41 -8.27
CA PRO A 3 -23.55 -11.72 -9.32
C PRO A 3 -22.10 -11.37 -8.92
N SER A 4 -21.25 -12.37 -9.06
CA SER A 4 -19.84 -12.33 -9.47
C SER A 4 -18.98 -11.09 -9.13
N ARG A 5 -18.69 -10.83 -7.86
CA ARG A 5 -17.58 -9.94 -7.47
C ARG A 5 -16.18 -10.55 -7.70
N GLY A 6 -16.09 -11.85 -7.98
CA GLY A 6 -14.80 -12.54 -8.05
C GLY A 6 -14.04 -12.45 -9.38
N LEU A 7 -14.75 -12.41 -10.51
CA LEU A 7 -14.10 -12.42 -11.83
C LEU A 7 -13.45 -11.08 -12.19
N GLY A 8 -14.10 -9.96 -11.86
CA GLY A 8 -13.54 -8.63 -12.10
C GLY A 8 -12.28 -8.35 -11.29
N ASP A 9 -12.21 -8.82 -10.04
CA ASP A 9 -11.04 -8.65 -9.17
C ASP A 9 -9.86 -9.53 -9.59
N VAL A 10 -10.13 -10.75 -10.09
CA VAL A 10 -9.09 -11.64 -10.63
C VAL A 10 -8.52 -11.06 -11.93
N TYR A 11 -9.37 -10.53 -12.82
CA TYR A 11 -8.94 -9.92 -14.08
C TYR A 11 -8.13 -8.64 -13.83
N LYS A 12 -8.54 -7.78 -12.90
CA LYS A 12 -7.77 -6.60 -12.47
C LYS A 12 -6.43 -6.97 -11.85
N ARG A 13 -6.37 -8.02 -11.05
CA ARG A 13 -5.09 -8.51 -10.47
C ARG A 13 -4.15 -9.09 -11.52
N GLN A 14 -4.66 -9.72 -12.57
CA GLN A 14 -3.84 -10.22 -13.69
C GLN A 14 -3.38 -9.08 -14.60
N ALA A 15 -4.24 -8.10 -14.86
CA ALA A 15 -3.90 -6.92 -15.66
C ALA A 15 -2.88 -5.99 -14.96
N LEU A 16 -2.91 -5.91 -13.62
CA LEU A 16 -1.87 -5.23 -12.83
C LEU A 16 -0.51 -5.95 -12.88
N LYS A 17 -0.47 -7.23 -13.24
CA LYS A 17 0.78 -7.98 -13.43
C LYS A 17 1.42 -7.74 -14.80
N GLN A 18 0.66 -7.22 -15.76
CA GLN A 18 1.12 -6.92 -17.11
C GLN A 18 1.03 -5.42 -17.35
N HIS A 19 2.18 -4.74 -17.34
CA HIS A 19 2.30 -3.32 -17.68
C HIS A 19 1.42 -2.37 -16.83
N PRO A 20 1.56 -2.36 -15.49
CA PRO A 20 0.84 -1.40 -14.65
C PRO A 20 1.35 0.02 -14.90
N ALA A 21 0.47 1.01 -14.87
CA ALA A 21 0.83 2.42 -14.97
C ALA A 21 0.98 3.04 -13.58
N LEU A 22 2.09 3.72 -13.33
CA LEU A 22 2.25 4.56 -12.14
C LEU A 22 1.37 5.80 -12.28
N VAL A 23 0.58 6.07 -11.24
CA VAL A 23 -0.32 7.24 -11.20
C VAL A 23 0.27 8.32 -10.31
N LEU A 24 0.53 9.45 -10.92
CA LEU A 24 1.00 10.65 -10.24
C LEU A 24 -0.15 11.62 -9.99
N ASN A 25 -0.06 12.35 -8.92
CA ASN A 25 -0.90 13.52 -8.68
C ASN A 25 -0.47 14.68 -9.58
N ALA A 26 -1.24 15.74 -9.66
CA ALA A 26 -0.92 16.94 -10.47
C ALA A 26 0.37 17.66 -10.06
N ASP A 27 0.96 17.33 -8.91
CA ASP A 27 2.27 17.78 -8.46
C ASP A 27 3.42 16.82 -8.85
N TYR A 28 3.16 15.87 -9.74
CA TYR A 28 4.10 14.85 -10.21
C TYR A 28 4.63 13.88 -9.12
N ARG A 29 3.99 13.85 -7.95
CA ARG A 29 4.27 12.87 -6.90
C ARG A 29 3.31 11.70 -6.99
N PRO A 30 3.74 10.47 -6.69
CA PRO A 30 2.82 9.35 -6.59
C PRO A 30 1.65 9.65 -5.66
N LEU A 31 0.42 9.30 -6.06
CA LEU A 31 -0.77 9.43 -5.21
C LEU A 31 -0.61 8.70 -3.89
N SER A 32 0.09 7.57 -3.94
CA SER A 32 0.49 6.78 -2.78
C SER A 32 1.83 6.11 -3.06
N TYR A 33 2.74 6.20 -2.12
CA TYR A 33 4.01 5.46 -2.17
C TYR A 33 3.82 4.03 -1.67
N TYR A 34 2.78 3.80 -0.86
CA TYR A 34 2.56 2.47 -0.35
C TYR A 34 1.09 2.20 0.08
N PRO A 35 0.45 1.18 -0.50
CA PRO A 35 0.91 0.53 -1.73
C PRO A 35 1.10 1.57 -2.83
N LEU A 36 2.06 1.34 -3.73
CA LEU A 36 2.29 2.24 -4.85
C LEU A 36 1.01 2.41 -5.66
N SER A 37 0.70 3.65 -6.05
CA SER A 37 -0.49 3.97 -6.82
C SER A 37 -0.35 3.47 -8.26
N LEU A 38 -0.79 2.25 -8.49
CA LEU A 38 -0.74 1.60 -9.81
C LEU A 38 -2.15 1.39 -10.35
N TRP A 39 -2.35 1.76 -11.62
CA TRP A 39 -3.53 1.37 -12.38
C TRP A 39 -3.18 0.28 -13.37
N CYS A 40 -4.17 -0.53 -13.76
CA CYS A 40 -4.00 -1.36 -14.94
C CYS A 40 -3.94 -0.46 -16.18
N TRP A 41 -3.20 -0.91 -17.18
CA TRP A 41 -3.00 -0.11 -18.40
C TRP A 41 -4.34 0.26 -19.09
N GLN A 42 -5.36 -0.58 -19.01
CA GLN A 42 -6.69 -0.29 -19.57
C GLN A 42 -7.35 0.90 -18.88
N ASP A 43 -7.25 0.99 -17.54
CA ASP A 43 -7.79 2.10 -16.77
C ASP A 43 -7.01 3.39 -17.08
N ALA A 44 -5.67 3.31 -17.24
CA ALA A 44 -4.81 4.43 -17.60
C ALA A 44 -5.15 4.98 -18.99
N VAL A 45 -5.29 4.10 -19.99
CA VAL A 45 -5.70 4.48 -21.35
C VAL A 45 -7.09 5.09 -21.36
N LYS A 46 -8.04 4.48 -20.65
CA LYS A 46 -9.40 5.02 -20.52
C LYS A 46 -9.40 6.42 -19.92
N ALA A 47 -8.60 6.66 -18.88
CA ALA A 47 -8.50 7.96 -18.24
C ALA A 47 -7.87 9.01 -19.17
N ALA A 48 -6.88 8.63 -19.97
CA ALA A 48 -6.28 9.50 -20.99
C ALA A 48 -7.29 9.87 -22.09
N TYR A 49 -8.06 8.91 -22.58
CA TYR A 49 -9.16 9.17 -23.54
C TYR A 49 -10.26 10.08 -22.98
N MET A 50 -10.52 10.00 -21.68
CA MET A 50 -11.48 10.87 -20.98
C MET A 50 -10.90 12.23 -20.58
N ASP A 51 -9.69 12.54 -21.02
CA ASP A 51 -8.97 13.80 -20.70
C ASP A 51 -8.78 14.07 -19.20
N ARG A 52 -8.68 12.99 -18.40
CA ARG A 52 -8.50 13.08 -16.94
C ARG A 52 -7.04 12.99 -16.49
N VAL A 53 -6.18 12.44 -17.35
CA VAL A 53 -4.74 12.29 -17.10
C VAL A 53 -3.97 12.65 -18.35
N ASP A 54 -2.71 13.08 -18.17
CA ASP A 54 -1.72 13.17 -19.22
C ASP A 54 -0.76 11.98 -19.14
N ILE A 55 -0.32 11.47 -20.29
CA ILE A 55 0.66 10.38 -20.37
C ILE A 55 2.05 11.01 -20.28
N VAL A 56 2.82 10.61 -19.27
CA VAL A 56 4.19 11.13 -19.03
C VAL A 56 5.24 10.19 -19.61
N ALA A 57 5.04 8.87 -19.47
CA ALA A 57 5.91 7.86 -20.05
C ALA A 57 5.10 6.65 -20.51
N GLU A 58 5.68 5.90 -21.46
CA GLU A 58 5.05 4.74 -22.09
C GLU A 58 6.01 3.54 -22.06
N TYR A 59 5.43 2.34 -22.01
CA TYR A 59 6.17 1.11 -22.27
C TYR A 59 6.52 0.98 -23.76
N ASP A 60 7.59 0.30 -24.06
CA ASP A 60 7.86 -0.13 -25.45
C ASP A 60 7.01 -1.36 -25.82
N HIS A 61 5.71 -1.21 -25.61
CA HIS A 61 4.73 -2.23 -25.91
C HIS A 61 3.46 -1.59 -26.47
N TYR A 62 2.93 -2.21 -27.54
CA TYR A 62 1.78 -1.69 -28.26
C TYR A 62 0.57 -2.57 -28.03
N VAL A 63 -0.59 -1.95 -27.94
CA VAL A 63 -1.89 -2.61 -28.03
C VAL A 63 -2.64 -2.10 -29.23
N HIS A 64 -3.46 -2.96 -29.80
CA HIS A 64 -4.21 -2.70 -31.01
C HIS A 64 -5.71 -2.78 -30.69
N SER A 65 -6.45 -1.80 -31.19
CA SER A 65 -7.88 -1.92 -31.41
C SER A 65 -8.15 -2.07 -32.91
N PRO A 66 -9.38 -2.34 -33.35
CA PRO A 66 -9.65 -2.45 -34.78
C PRO A 66 -9.26 -1.22 -35.61
N THR A 67 -9.21 -0.05 -34.99
CA THR A 67 -8.98 1.25 -35.68
C THR A 67 -7.76 2.01 -35.21
N VAL A 68 -7.19 1.68 -34.05
CA VAL A 68 -6.10 2.46 -33.45
C VAL A 68 -5.05 1.54 -32.84
N ARG A 69 -3.77 1.90 -33.06
CA ARG A 69 -2.60 1.34 -32.38
C ARG A 69 -2.07 2.39 -31.42
N PHE A 70 -1.82 2.03 -30.15
CA PHE A 70 -1.24 2.94 -29.17
C PHE A 70 -0.25 2.23 -28.25
N ARG A 71 0.68 3.01 -27.70
CA ARG A 71 1.62 2.51 -26.69
C ARG A 71 0.93 2.44 -25.33
N ILE A 72 1.31 1.46 -24.53
CA ILE A 72 0.77 1.31 -23.17
C ILE A 72 1.42 2.37 -22.28
N PRO A 73 0.62 3.22 -21.57
CA PRO A 73 1.17 4.15 -20.61
C PRO A 73 1.86 3.45 -19.44
N SER A 74 3.08 3.88 -19.10
CA SER A 74 3.81 3.42 -17.90
C SER A 74 3.72 4.41 -16.75
N VAL A 75 3.57 5.71 -17.06
CA VAL A 75 3.36 6.78 -16.07
C VAL A 75 2.27 7.71 -16.58
N VAL A 76 1.32 8.01 -15.72
CA VAL A 76 0.26 9.00 -15.98
C VAL A 76 0.18 9.99 -14.83
N VAL A 77 -0.12 11.26 -15.13
CA VAL A 77 -0.32 12.33 -14.16
C VAL A 77 -1.77 12.81 -14.20
N LEU A 78 -2.39 12.95 -13.04
CA LEU A 78 -3.74 13.50 -12.92
C LEU A 78 -3.74 14.98 -13.30
N LYS A 79 -4.74 15.43 -14.07
CA LYS A 79 -4.93 16.86 -14.37
C LYS A 79 -5.42 17.63 -13.16
N ASP A 80 -6.28 17.02 -12.35
CA ASP A 80 -6.79 17.61 -11.13
C ASP A 80 -6.00 17.17 -9.91
N TYR A 81 -5.61 18.13 -9.06
CA TYR A 81 -4.90 17.82 -7.83
C TYR A 81 -5.79 17.12 -6.81
N VAL A 82 -5.42 15.93 -6.44
CA VAL A 82 -6.07 15.16 -5.38
C VAL A 82 -5.38 15.44 -4.05
N LYS A 83 -6.10 16.06 -3.13
CA LYS A 83 -5.57 16.34 -1.80
C LYS A 83 -5.30 15.04 -1.03
N PRO A 84 -4.06 14.79 -0.58
CA PRO A 84 -3.74 13.61 0.20
C PRO A 84 -4.63 13.50 1.43
N GLN A 85 -5.18 12.31 1.70
CA GLN A 85 -5.99 12.11 2.88
C GLN A 85 -5.11 12.24 4.14
N LYS A 86 -5.51 13.14 5.04
CA LYS A 86 -4.83 13.32 6.33
C LYS A 86 -5.07 12.14 7.29
N ARG A 87 -6.17 11.42 7.13
CA ARG A 87 -6.49 10.26 7.98
C ARG A 87 -5.90 8.99 7.38
N VAL A 88 -5.10 8.33 8.18
CA VAL A 88 -4.56 7.01 7.82
C VAL A 88 -5.64 5.96 7.98
N ALA A 89 -5.94 5.24 6.90
CA ALA A 89 -6.87 4.11 6.95
C ALA A 89 -6.31 2.98 7.83
N PHE A 90 -7.14 2.46 8.74
CA PHE A 90 -6.79 1.31 9.56
C PHE A 90 -6.86 0.03 8.71
N THR A 91 -5.74 -0.32 8.08
CA THR A 91 -5.60 -1.53 7.28
C THR A 91 -4.54 -2.44 7.89
N ARG A 92 -4.61 -3.73 7.60
CA ARG A 92 -3.57 -4.69 8.01
C ARG A 92 -2.19 -4.26 7.56
N PHE A 93 -2.10 -3.76 6.35
CA PHE A 93 -0.86 -3.30 5.78
C PHE A 93 -0.28 -2.08 6.52
N ASN A 94 -1.08 -1.03 6.71
CA ASN A 94 -0.66 0.17 7.44
C ASN A 94 -0.31 -0.13 8.90
N LEU A 95 -0.96 -1.13 9.50
CA LEU A 95 -0.60 -1.63 10.82
C LEU A 95 0.82 -2.22 10.83
N PHE A 96 1.11 -3.11 9.86
CA PHE A 96 2.44 -3.72 9.76
C PHE A 96 3.51 -2.70 9.41
N LEU A 97 3.19 -1.72 8.57
CA LEU A 97 4.10 -0.63 8.23
C LEU A 97 4.45 0.22 9.46
N ARG A 98 3.44 0.60 10.29
CA ARG A 98 3.65 1.30 11.57
C ARG A 98 4.57 0.51 12.49
N ASP A 99 4.41 -0.80 12.54
CA ASP A 99 5.16 -1.71 13.41
C ASP A 99 6.45 -2.24 12.74
N HIS A 100 6.88 -1.63 11.63
CA HIS A 100 8.09 -1.96 10.87
C HIS A 100 8.17 -3.44 10.48
N PHE A 101 7.01 -4.06 10.15
CA PHE A 101 6.92 -5.49 9.83
C PHE A 101 7.61 -6.37 10.86
N SER A 102 7.47 -6.04 12.14
CA SER A 102 8.05 -6.80 13.25
C SER A 102 7.06 -7.02 14.38
N CYS A 103 7.17 -8.16 15.02
CA CYS A 103 6.38 -8.51 16.18
C CYS A 103 6.67 -7.53 17.33
N GLN A 104 5.63 -6.88 17.86
CA GLN A 104 5.78 -5.89 18.92
C GLN A 104 6.05 -6.52 20.30
N TYR A 105 6.07 -7.84 20.38
CA TYR A 105 6.42 -8.59 21.60
C TYR A 105 7.87 -9.11 21.61
N CYS A 106 8.37 -9.63 20.49
CA CYS A 106 9.69 -10.26 20.45
C CYS A 106 10.59 -9.76 19.31
N GLY A 107 10.12 -8.85 18.45
CA GLY A 107 10.91 -8.31 17.33
C GLY A 107 11.00 -9.22 16.10
N SER A 108 10.47 -10.46 16.12
CA SER A 108 10.50 -11.37 14.95
C SER A 108 9.78 -10.77 13.75
N LYS A 109 10.33 -11.01 12.55
CA LYS A 109 9.75 -10.58 11.26
C LYS A 109 8.97 -11.69 10.54
N GLY A 110 9.02 -12.93 11.05
CA GLY A 110 8.34 -14.09 10.44
C GLY A 110 6.89 -14.25 10.92
N ASP A 111 6.06 -14.84 10.06
CA ASP A 111 4.66 -15.25 10.34
C ASP A 111 3.82 -14.20 11.05
N LEU A 112 3.86 -12.96 10.56
CA LEU A 112 3.18 -11.85 11.19
C LEU A 112 1.66 -11.92 11.00
N THR A 113 0.98 -11.79 12.11
CA THR A 113 -0.45 -11.58 12.28
C THR A 113 -0.69 -10.31 13.09
N PHE A 114 -1.92 -10.00 13.42
CA PHE A 114 -2.25 -8.92 14.34
C PHE A 114 -2.90 -9.45 15.62
N ASP A 115 -2.64 -8.77 16.72
CA ASP A 115 -3.18 -9.10 18.03
C ASP A 115 -3.78 -7.90 18.72
N HIS A 116 -4.84 -8.13 19.49
CA HIS A 116 -5.46 -7.12 20.34
C HIS A 116 -4.75 -7.08 21.69
N VAL A 117 -4.08 -5.97 22.02
CA VAL A 117 -3.37 -5.78 23.29
C VAL A 117 -4.32 -6.01 24.47
N VAL A 118 -5.47 -5.34 24.49
CA VAL A 118 -6.62 -5.68 25.33
C VAL A 118 -7.48 -6.66 24.54
N PRO A 119 -7.65 -7.90 25.02
CA PRO A 119 -8.42 -8.90 24.30
C PRO A 119 -9.86 -8.48 24.03
N ARG A 120 -10.42 -8.90 22.90
CA ARG A 120 -11.84 -8.63 22.56
C ARG A 120 -12.80 -9.14 23.63
N ALA A 121 -12.50 -10.31 24.21
CA ALA A 121 -13.26 -10.89 25.32
C ALA A 121 -13.22 -10.03 26.60
N SER A 122 -12.26 -9.11 26.73
CA SER A 122 -12.13 -8.15 27.82
C SER A 122 -12.55 -6.73 27.41
N GLY A 123 -13.35 -6.59 26.35
CA GLY A 123 -13.85 -5.30 25.86
C GLY A 123 -12.89 -4.54 24.96
N GLY A 124 -11.80 -5.16 24.51
CA GLY A 124 -10.85 -4.53 23.59
C GLY A 124 -11.46 -4.29 22.21
N VAL A 125 -11.35 -3.06 21.72
CA VAL A 125 -11.83 -2.66 20.39
C VAL A 125 -10.73 -2.76 19.33
N THR A 126 -11.13 -2.99 18.08
CA THR A 126 -10.23 -2.98 16.94
C THR A 126 -9.93 -1.54 16.56
N SER A 127 -8.77 -1.04 16.98
CA SER A 127 -8.34 0.34 16.75
C SER A 127 -6.83 0.45 16.70
N TRP A 128 -6.33 1.60 16.23
CA TRP A 128 -4.90 1.92 16.19
C TRP A 128 -4.23 1.81 17.58
N GLN A 129 -4.97 2.10 18.64
CA GLN A 129 -4.48 2.13 20.01
C GLN A 129 -4.48 0.74 20.67
N ASN A 130 -5.15 -0.24 20.07
CA ASN A 130 -5.30 -1.56 20.67
C ASN A 130 -4.81 -2.73 19.82
N VAL A 131 -4.46 -2.53 18.56
CA VAL A 131 -3.99 -3.61 17.69
C VAL A 131 -2.52 -3.41 17.34
N VAL A 132 -1.75 -4.50 17.40
CA VAL A 132 -0.31 -4.53 17.09
C VAL A 132 0.04 -5.70 16.18
N ALA A 133 1.17 -5.59 15.46
CA ALA A 133 1.76 -6.72 14.77
C ALA A 133 2.33 -7.72 15.78
N ALA A 134 2.03 -8.99 15.59
CA ALA A 134 2.51 -10.08 16.43
C ALA A 134 2.85 -11.30 15.57
N CYS A 135 3.94 -11.99 15.86
CA CYS A 135 4.19 -13.29 15.24
C CYS A 135 3.22 -14.35 15.79
N SER A 136 2.93 -15.37 15.00
CA SER A 136 2.02 -16.45 15.38
C SER A 136 2.35 -17.08 16.74
N PRO A 137 3.62 -17.38 17.09
CA PRO A 137 3.97 -17.92 18.40
C PRO A 137 3.62 -16.98 19.57
N CYS A 138 3.92 -15.67 19.44
CA CYS A 138 3.59 -14.69 20.48
C CYS A 138 2.09 -14.48 20.62
N ASN A 139 1.36 -14.43 19.51
CA ASN A 139 -0.09 -14.30 19.49
C ASN A 139 -0.76 -15.50 20.19
N LEU A 140 -0.33 -16.72 19.88
CA LEU A 140 -0.80 -17.94 20.56
C LEU A 140 -0.47 -17.96 22.05
N LYS A 141 0.78 -17.61 22.42
CA LYS A 141 1.20 -17.53 23.84
C LYS A 141 0.34 -16.54 24.63
N LYS A 142 0.03 -15.39 24.05
CA LYS A 142 -0.81 -14.38 24.68
C LYS A 142 -2.27 -14.84 24.75
N GLY A 143 -2.83 -15.31 23.65
CA GLY A 143 -4.23 -15.70 23.55
C GLY A 143 -5.17 -14.58 24.06
N SER A 144 -6.16 -14.95 24.87
CA SER A 144 -7.11 -14.02 25.49
C SER A 144 -6.65 -13.41 26.82
N LYS A 145 -5.36 -13.56 27.16
CA LYS A 145 -4.81 -13.02 28.42
C LYS A 145 -4.42 -11.55 28.25
N SER A 146 -4.46 -10.79 29.35
CA SER A 146 -3.81 -9.47 29.40
C SER A 146 -2.28 -9.63 29.33
N LEU A 147 -1.57 -8.58 28.92
CA LEU A 147 -0.10 -8.59 28.85
C LEU A 147 0.54 -9.03 30.17
N LYS A 148 0.03 -8.51 31.29
CA LYS A 148 0.52 -8.86 32.63
C LYS A 148 0.35 -10.36 32.91
N ARG A 149 -0.81 -10.95 32.59
CA ARG A 149 -1.07 -12.39 32.79
C ARG A 149 -0.26 -13.27 31.83
N ALA A 150 0.05 -12.77 30.65
CA ALA A 150 0.87 -13.49 29.67
C ALA A 150 2.38 -13.36 29.94
N GLY A 151 2.79 -12.51 30.88
CA GLY A 151 4.19 -12.18 31.13
C GLY A 151 4.87 -11.55 29.91
N MET A 152 4.13 -10.70 29.20
CA MET A 152 4.58 -10.08 27.95
C MET A 152 4.56 -8.56 28.05
N SER A 153 5.48 -7.92 27.34
CA SER A 153 5.56 -6.46 27.21
C SER A 153 5.54 -6.07 25.74
N LEU A 154 5.16 -4.83 25.48
CA LEU A 154 5.22 -4.23 24.16
C LEU A 154 6.53 -3.49 23.94
N ALA A 155 7.13 -3.61 22.78
CA ALA A 155 8.27 -2.80 22.37
C ALA A 155 7.89 -1.31 22.28
N ARG A 156 6.68 -1.01 21.79
CA ARG A 156 6.14 0.36 21.69
C ARG A 156 4.65 0.37 22.04
N LYS A 157 4.19 1.46 22.64
CA LYS A 157 2.76 1.69 22.86
C LYS A 157 2.06 1.93 21.53
N PRO A 158 0.99 1.19 21.20
CA PRO A 158 0.29 1.37 19.95
C PRO A 158 -0.42 2.73 19.91
N ARG A 159 -0.26 3.42 18.77
CA ARG A 159 -0.89 4.72 18.49
C ARG A 159 -1.32 4.81 17.03
N CYS A 160 -2.15 5.78 16.70
CA CYS A 160 -2.42 6.12 15.32
C CYS A 160 -1.16 6.77 14.73
N PRO A 161 -0.62 6.24 13.62
CA PRO A 161 0.52 6.87 12.95
C PRO A 161 0.08 8.12 12.18
N GLU A 162 0.99 9.04 11.95
CA GLU A 162 0.79 10.13 11.02
C GLU A 162 0.96 9.65 9.56
N ALA A 163 0.26 10.29 8.64
CA ALA A 163 0.33 9.92 7.22
C ALA A 163 1.74 10.05 6.65
N GLU A 164 2.49 11.03 7.13
CA GLU A 164 3.88 11.26 6.72
C GLU A 164 4.83 10.19 7.28
N GLU A 165 4.64 9.77 8.53
CA GLU A 165 5.38 8.66 9.13
C GLU A 165 5.23 7.37 8.32
N LEU A 166 4.00 7.04 7.90
CA LEU A 166 3.77 5.87 7.06
C LEU A 166 4.36 6.02 5.66
N ARG A 167 4.30 7.22 5.07
CA ARG A 167 4.95 7.47 3.78
C ARG A 167 6.45 7.24 3.85
N ASN A 168 7.11 7.79 4.87
CA ASN A 168 8.55 7.63 5.06
C ASN A 168 8.93 6.17 5.34
N ALA A 169 8.16 5.48 6.19
CA ALA A 169 8.35 4.05 6.41
C ALA A 169 8.12 3.23 5.11
N GLY A 170 7.15 3.64 4.28
CA GLY A 170 6.84 2.98 3.01
C GLY A 170 7.91 3.12 1.96
N ARG A 171 8.67 4.22 1.93
CA ARG A 171 9.79 4.43 0.98
C ARG A 171 10.86 3.34 1.10
N ASN A 172 11.07 2.78 2.29
CA ASN A 172 12.02 1.69 2.52
C ASN A 172 11.52 0.31 2.06
N PHE A 173 10.24 0.22 1.66
CA PHE A 173 9.63 -1.01 1.15
C PHE A 173 9.35 -0.88 -0.33
N GLN A 174 10.35 -1.19 -1.14
CA GLN A 174 10.20 -1.19 -2.58
C GLN A 174 9.35 -2.40 -3.02
N PRO A 175 8.42 -2.23 -3.96
CA PRO A 175 7.77 -3.37 -4.60
C PRO A 175 8.84 -4.23 -5.30
N ASN A 176 8.60 -5.53 -5.38
CA ASN A 176 9.51 -6.49 -6.02
C ASN A 176 9.77 -6.22 -7.51
N TYR A 177 9.04 -5.30 -8.11
CA TYR A 177 9.17 -4.87 -9.49
C TYR A 177 8.95 -3.36 -9.57
N LEU A 178 10.00 -2.66 -9.98
CA LEU A 178 9.97 -1.25 -10.36
C LEU A 178 10.36 -1.15 -11.83
N HIS A 179 9.52 -0.51 -12.62
CA HIS A 179 9.88 -0.18 -13.99
C HIS A 179 10.83 1.02 -14.01
N GLU A 180 11.82 1.02 -14.90
CA GLU A 180 12.82 2.09 -15.01
C GLU A 180 12.18 3.48 -15.15
N SER A 181 11.11 3.61 -15.94
CA SER A 181 10.40 4.88 -16.15
C SER A 181 9.74 5.45 -14.89
N TRP A 182 9.70 4.69 -13.77
CA TRP A 182 9.13 5.16 -12.51
C TRP A 182 10.17 5.73 -11.56
N MET A 183 11.45 5.43 -11.80
CA MET A 183 12.53 5.74 -10.86
C MET A 183 12.64 7.24 -10.55
N ASP A 184 12.54 8.09 -11.58
CA ASP A 184 12.63 9.53 -11.42
C ASP A 184 11.52 10.12 -10.54
N PHE A 185 10.36 9.46 -10.48
CA PHE A 185 9.22 9.91 -9.69
C PHE A 185 9.19 9.32 -8.27
N LEU A 186 9.88 8.20 -8.04
CA LEU A 186 9.91 7.53 -6.74
C LEU A 186 11.04 8.05 -5.85
N TYR A 187 12.14 8.49 -6.45
CA TYR A 187 13.35 8.93 -5.75
C TYR A 187 13.60 10.43 -5.85
N TRP A 188 12.63 11.18 -6.28
CA TRP A 188 12.69 12.64 -6.43
C TRP A 188 13.23 13.38 -5.20
N ASP A 189 12.93 12.92 -3.98
CA ASP A 189 13.33 13.54 -2.71
C ASP A 189 14.55 12.83 -2.06
N SER A 190 15.25 11.92 -2.76
CA SER A 190 16.46 11.28 -2.22
C SER A 190 17.56 12.34 -2.10
N GLU A 191 18.21 12.42 -0.94
CA GLU A 191 19.43 13.21 -0.83
C GLU A 191 20.44 12.64 -1.83
N LEU A 192 21.05 13.54 -2.62
CA LEU A 192 22.16 13.17 -3.48
C LEU A 192 23.35 12.90 -2.57
N ASP A 193 23.87 11.68 -2.59
CA ASP A 193 25.14 11.34 -1.92
C ASP A 193 26.22 12.25 -2.49
N ALA A 194 26.85 13.05 -1.61
CA ALA A 194 27.91 14.00 -1.93
C ALA A 194 29.25 13.28 -2.04
#